data_e0ee552f2a01a1692239471efdc18114
#
_entry.id   e0ee552f2a01a1692239471efdc18114
#
_cell.length_a   1.000
_cell.length_b   1.000
_cell.length_c   1.000
_cell.angle_alpha   90.00
_cell.angle_beta   90.00
_cell.angle_gamma   90.00
#
_symmetry.space_group_name_H-M   'P 1'
#
loop_
_entity.id
_entity.type
_entity.pdbx_description
1 polymer ?
#
loop_
_entity_poly.entity_id
_entity_poly.type
_entity_poly.pdbx_seq_one_letter_code
_entity_poly.pdbx_strand_id
1 'polypeptide(L)'
;MNSDIPKQFILLKSTPVLMHTISKFSHLDEVILVVPKTQKEYWNSLCKNHNFNIPHTIVEGGKTRFHSVKNGLEKVNNNSIVAIHDGVRPLISTKLINSLITEPKNGIGVIPILPVKDSIRKVEGKNSIHIDKSNLFKVQTPQCFLSTDIKEAYTQSFSDTFTDDASVFESNGGRITTLLGEEKNLKITTKEDLKIAELFIQ
;
A
#
# COMPACT_ATOMS: atom_id res chain seq x y z
N MET A 1 1.72 17.73 -1.93
CA MET A 1 1.82 18.24 -3.31
C MET A 1 0.63 19.14 -3.55
N ASN A 2 0.81 20.44 -3.79
CA ASN A 2 -0.26 21.30 -4.30
C ASN A 2 -0.35 21.06 -5.83
N SER A 3 -1.14 20.10 -6.24
CA SER A 3 -1.41 19.76 -7.64
C SER A 3 -2.89 19.46 -7.76
N ASP A 4 -3.53 19.97 -8.79
CA ASP A 4 -4.94 19.69 -9.12
C ASP A 4 -5.13 18.22 -9.56
N ILE A 5 -4.03 17.55 -9.88
CA ILE A 5 -4.02 16.12 -10.26
C ILE A 5 -3.73 15.27 -9.03
N PRO A 6 -4.58 14.26 -8.72
CA PRO A 6 -4.33 13.30 -7.65
C PRO A 6 -2.96 12.62 -7.82
N LYS A 7 -2.22 12.49 -6.73
CA LYS A 7 -0.80 12.06 -6.74
C LYS A 7 -0.54 10.74 -7.46
N GLN A 8 -1.48 9.80 -7.45
CA GLN A 8 -1.37 8.51 -8.12
C GLN A 8 -1.40 8.62 -9.66
N PHE A 9 -1.92 9.73 -10.19
CA PHE A 9 -2.02 9.99 -11.62
C PHE A 9 -0.95 10.95 -12.13
N ILE A 10 -0.10 11.47 -11.26
CA ILE A 10 1.06 12.28 -11.68
C ILE A 10 1.99 11.40 -12.50
N LEU A 11 2.56 11.99 -13.54
CA LEU A 11 3.52 11.28 -14.40
C LEU A 11 4.86 11.09 -13.67
N LEU A 12 5.32 9.87 -13.67
CA LEU A 12 6.67 9.47 -13.33
C LEU A 12 7.35 9.09 -14.64
N LYS A 13 8.26 9.94 -15.11
CA LYS A 13 8.65 10.03 -16.52
C LYS A 13 7.39 10.29 -17.39
N SER A 14 7.08 9.45 -18.33
CA SER A 14 5.94 9.61 -19.25
C SER A 14 4.68 8.80 -18.85
N THR A 15 4.70 8.08 -17.72
CA THR A 15 3.64 7.13 -17.33
C THR A 15 3.10 7.48 -15.94
N PRO A 16 1.78 7.43 -15.69
CA PRO A 16 1.23 7.66 -14.37
C PRO A 16 1.82 6.73 -13.30
N VAL A 17 2.08 7.27 -12.09
CA VAL A 17 2.62 6.50 -10.95
C VAL A 17 1.83 5.21 -10.72
N LEU A 18 0.51 5.27 -10.79
CA LEU A 18 -0.36 4.12 -10.55
C LEU A 18 -0.14 3.00 -11.59
N MET A 19 0.12 3.34 -12.85
CA MET A 19 0.41 2.34 -13.89
C MET A 19 1.71 1.60 -13.61
N HIS A 20 2.76 2.32 -13.18
CA HIS A 20 3.99 1.69 -12.73
C HIS A 20 3.72 0.73 -11.56
N THR A 21 2.89 1.16 -10.60
CA THR A 21 2.56 0.32 -9.44
C THR A 21 1.82 -0.94 -9.88
N ILE A 22 0.74 -0.82 -10.67
CA ILE A 22 -0.04 -1.97 -11.15
C ILE A 22 0.85 -2.95 -11.94
N SER A 23 1.77 -2.43 -12.75
CA SER A 23 2.68 -3.26 -13.54
C SER A 23 3.57 -4.17 -12.68
N LYS A 24 3.88 -3.79 -11.44
CA LYS A 24 4.65 -4.63 -10.51
C LYS A 24 3.89 -5.88 -10.06
N PHE A 25 2.56 -5.84 -10.10
CA PHE A 25 1.68 -6.92 -9.66
C PHE A 25 1.02 -7.68 -10.82
N SER A 26 1.36 -7.37 -12.07
CA SER A 26 0.75 -7.98 -13.27
C SER A 26 1.00 -9.48 -13.43
N HIS A 27 1.92 -10.05 -12.66
CA HIS A 27 2.21 -11.48 -12.63
C HIS A 27 1.35 -12.26 -11.61
N LEU A 28 0.55 -11.57 -10.80
CA LEU A 28 -0.39 -12.18 -9.86
C LEU A 28 -1.72 -12.49 -10.57
N ASP A 29 -2.50 -13.40 -9.97
CA ASP A 29 -3.75 -13.90 -10.56
C ASP A 29 -4.79 -12.80 -10.80
N GLU A 30 -4.88 -11.81 -9.89
CA GLU A 30 -5.83 -10.73 -9.98
C GLU A 30 -5.27 -9.42 -9.36
N VAL A 31 -5.59 -8.30 -9.99
CA VAL A 31 -5.34 -6.96 -9.45
C VAL A 31 -6.68 -6.25 -9.25
N ILE A 32 -6.96 -5.83 -8.01
CA ILE A 32 -8.14 -5.06 -7.66
C ILE A 32 -7.70 -3.62 -7.36
N LEU A 33 -8.12 -2.70 -8.19
CA LEU A 33 -7.82 -1.28 -8.05
C LEU A 33 -8.96 -0.56 -7.36
N VAL A 34 -8.69 0.03 -6.20
CA VAL A 34 -9.68 0.83 -5.47
C VAL A 34 -9.38 2.31 -5.66
N VAL A 35 -10.30 3.04 -6.27
CA VAL A 35 -10.20 4.48 -6.52
C VAL A 35 -11.49 5.20 -6.12
N PRO A 36 -11.44 6.49 -5.76
CA PRO A 36 -12.66 7.28 -5.56
C PRO A 36 -13.57 7.23 -6.79
N LYS A 37 -14.89 7.18 -6.57
CA LYS A 37 -15.89 7.18 -7.65
C LYS A 37 -15.64 8.25 -8.70
N THR A 38 -15.31 9.47 -8.24
CA THR A 38 -15.04 10.63 -9.11
C THR A 38 -13.79 10.49 -9.97
N GLN A 39 -12.92 9.52 -9.70
CA GLN A 39 -11.66 9.31 -10.42
C GLN A 39 -11.71 8.13 -11.40
N LYS A 40 -12.76 7.34 -11.39
CA LYS A 40 -12.89 6.13 -12.23
C LYS A 40 -12.84 6.46 -13.73
N GLU A 41 -13.60 7.45 -14.16
CA GLU A 41 -13.63 7.85 -15.58
C GLU A 41 -12.29 8.45 -16.01
N TYR A 42 -11.67 9.26 -15.15
CA TYR A 42 -10.34 9.80 -15.42
C TYR A 42 -9.29 8.68 -15.54
N TRP A 43 -9.33 7.69 -14.66
CA TRP A 43 -8.46 6.51 -14.77
C TRP A 43 -8.66 5.75 -16.09
N ASN A 44 -9.92 5.49 -16.48
CA ASN A 44 -10.22 4.85 -17.75
C ASN A 44 -9.68 5.63 -18.96
N SER A 45 -9.77 6.95 -18.92
CA SER A 45 -9.20 7.81 -19.97
C SER A 45 -7.67 7.73 -20.01
N LEU A 46 -7.02 7.71 -18.87
CA LEU A 46 -5.57 7.52 -18.78
C LEU A 46 -5.15 6.16 -19.35
N CYS A 47 -5.86 5.08 -19.02
CA CYS A 47 -5.57 3.75 -19.58
C CYS A 47 -5.62 3.75 -21.11
N LYS A 48 -6.64 4.39 -21.70
CA LYS A 48 -6.74 4.53 -23.16
C LYS A 48 -5.59 5.34 -23.74
N ASN A 49 -5.29 6.50 -23.15
CA ASN A 49 -4.25 7.43 -23.66
C ASN A 49 -2.85 6.81 -23.58
N HIS A 50 -2.59 5.95 -22.61
CA HIS A 50 -1.29 5.29 -22.43
C HIS A 50 -1.26 3.85 -22.97
N ASN A 51 -2.30 3.37 -23.64
CA ASN A 51 -2.42 1.98 -24.10
C ASN A 51 -2.16 0.96 -22.95
N PHE A 52 -2.67 1.28 -21.76
CA PHE A 52 -2.47 0.45 -20.56
C PHE A 52 -3.49 -0.69 -20.53
N ASN A 53 -3.03 -1.90 -20.87
CA ASN A 53 -3.88 -3.09 -21.08
C ASN A 53 -3.70 -4.17 -19.98
N ILE A 54 -3.02 -3.86 -18.87
CA ILE A 54 -2.90 -4.80 -17.74
C ILE A 54 -4.29 -5.03 -17.14
N PRO A 55 -4.78 -6.29 -17.10
CA PRO A 55 -6.10 -6.58 -16.54
C PRO A 55 -6.20 -6.18 -15.07
N HIS A 56 -7.27 -5.50 -14.68
CA HIS A 56 -7.56 -5.17 -13.28
C HIS A 56 -9.04 -4.86 -13.09
N THR A 57 -9.55 -5.22 -11.92
CA THR A 57 -10.93 -4.91 -11.50
C THR A 57 -10.97 -3.57 -10.78
N ILE A 58 -11.83 -2.64 -11.21
CA ILE A 58 -11.98 -1.32 -10.58
C ILE A 58 -13.11 -1.35 -9.57
N VAL A 59 -12.81 -0.97 -8.32
CA VAL A 59 -13.75 -0.88 -7.20
C VAL A 59 -13.82 0.56 -6.70
N GLU A 60 -15.00 1.01 -6.31
CA GLU A 60 -15.18 2.34 -5.73
C GLU A 60 -14.66 2.37 -4.30
N GLY A 61 -13.83 3.37 -3.98
CA GLY A 61 -13.35 3.63 -2.64
C GLY A 61 -14.45 4.14 -1.70
N GLY A 62 -14.22 3.96 -0.41
CA GLY A 62 -15.08 4.46 0.66
C GLY A 62 -14.60 5.78 1.27
N LYS A 63 -15.24 6.18 2.37
CA LYS A 63 -14.98 7.47 3.06
C LYS A 63 -13.54 7.60 3.60
N THR A 64 -12.92 6.50 4.00
CA THR A 64 -11.55 6.44 4.52
C THR A 64 -10.77 5.34 3.82
N ARG A 65 -9.45 5.22 4.11
CA ARG A 65 -8.63 4.11 3.63
C ARG A 65 -9.22 2.76 4.08
N PHE A 66 -9.64 2.65 5.33
CA PHE A 66 -10.30 1.45 5.86
C PHE A 66 -11.50 1.03 5.01
N HIS A 67 -12.45 1.94 4.75
CA HIS A 67 -13.63 1.64 3.94
C HIS A 67 -13.27 1.31 2.49
N SER A 68 -12.23 1.92 1.95
CA SER A 68 -11.74 1.63 0.60
C SER A 68 -11.17 0.21 0.51
N VAL A 69 -10.33 -0.20 1.47
CA VAL A 69 -9.80 -1.56 1.54
C VAL A 69 -10.94 -2.57 1.75
N LYS A 70 -11.88 -2.28 2.64
CA LYS A 70 -13.07 -3.13 2.86
C LYS A 70 -13.83 -3.40 1.56
N ASN A 71 -14.11 -2.36 0.78
CA ASN A 71 -14.79 -2.49 -0.52
C ASN A 71 -13.97 -3.35 -1.51
N GLY A 72 -12.66 -3.19 -1.53
CA GLY A 72 -11.75 -4.02 -2.35
C GLY A 72 -11.80 -5.49 -1.94
N LEU A 73 -11.79 -5.77 -0.64
CA LEU A 73 -11.83 -7.12 -0.09
C LEU A 73 -13.11 -7.88 -0.44
N GLU A 74 -14.23 -7.19 -0.68
CA GLU A 74 -15.48 -7.82 -1.15
C GLU A 74 -15.34 -8.53 -2.50
N LYS A 75 -14.36 -8.11 -3.32
CA LYS A 75 -14.08 -8.70 -4.64
C LYS A 75 -13.06 -9.83 -4.59
N VAL A 76 -12.35 -9.96 -3.50
CA VAL A 76 -11.33 -10.99 -3.33
C VAL A 76 -11.99 -12.35 -3.08
N ASN A 77 -11.50 -13.39 -3.74
CA ASN A 77 -11.92 -14.78 -3.49
C ASN A 77 -11.49 -15.23 -2.09
N ASN A 78 -12.31 -16.11 -1.47
CA ASN A 78 -11.91 -16.76 -0.23
C ASN A 78 -10.80 -17.80 -0.51
N ASN A 79 -10.02 -18.12 0.53
CA ASN A 79 -8.89 -19.06 0.46
C ASN A 79 -7.77 -18.63 -0.51
N SER A 80 -7.57 -17.32 -0.65
CA SER A 80 -6.47 -16.72 -1.39
C SER A 80 -5.54 -15.93 -0.46
N ILE A 81 -4.39 -15.52 -0.98
CA ILE A 81 -3.52 -14.55 -0.33
C ILE A 81 -3.87 -13.16 -0.87
N VAL A 82 -4.01 -12.19 0.02
CA VAL A 82 -4.25 -10.78 -0.34
C VAL A 82 -3.02 -9.96 -0.02
N ALA A 83 -2.56 -9.20 -1.00
CA ALA A 83 -1.48 -8.22 -0.86
C ALA A 83 -2.06 -6.80 -0.97
N ILE A 84 -2.26 -6.10 0.13
CA ILE A 84 -2.80 -4.74 0.16
C ILE A 84 -1.66 -3.75 -0.02
N HIS A 85 -1.70 -2.97 -1.11
CA HIS A 85 -0.58 -2.11 -1.50
C HIS A 85 -1.00 -0.66 -1.78
N ASP A 86 -0.12 0.27 -1.40
CA ASP A 86 -0.29 1.70 -1.72
C ASP A 86 -0.05 1.93 -3.23
N GLY A 87 -1.05 2.44 -3.95
CA GLY A 87 -0.95 2.75 -5.38
C GLY A 87 0.12 3.80 -5.76
N VAL A 88 0.80 4.37 -4.79
CA VAL A 88 1.88 5.36 -4.93
C VAL A 88 3.25 4.83 -4.48
N ARG A 89 3.46 3.50 -4.52
CA ARG A 89 4.77 2.85 -4.32
C ARG A 89 5.19 2.05 -5.56
N PRO A 90 5.58 2.75 -6.63
CA PRO A 90 5.82 2.13 -7.94
C PRO A 90 7.14 1.34 -8.03
N LEU A 91 8.01 1.43 -7.02
CA LEU A 91 9.38 0.94 -7.10
C LEU A 91 9.62 -0.38 -6.34
N ILE A 92 8.57 -0.99 -5.82
CA ILE A 92 8.69 -2.31 -5.19
C ILE A 92 9.25 -3.33 -6.17
N SER A 93 10.11 -4.24 -5.71
CA SER A 93 10.60 -5.33 -6.53
C SER A 93 9.64 -6.51 -6.56
N THR A 94 9.57 -7.22 -7.68
CA THR A 94 8.85 -8.49 -7.80
C THR A 94 9.37 -9.53 -6.80
N LYS A 95 10.69 -9.50 -6.49
CA LYS A 95 11.30 -10.38 -5.50
C LYS A 95 10.67 -10.19 -4.11
N LEU A 96 10.52 -8.95 -3.66
CA LEU A 96 9.91 -8.65 -2.36
C LEU A 96 8.43 -9.03 -2.36
N ILE A 97 7.69 -8.73 -3.44
CA ILE A 97 6.29 -9.16 -3.58
C ILE A 97 6.18 -10.67 -3.39
N ASN A 98 6.96 -11.45 -4.16
CA ASN A 98 6.93 -12.91 -4.12
C ASN A 98 7.29 -13.44 -2.73
N SER A 99 8.28 -12.86 -2.06
CA SER A 99 8.64 -13.26 -0.69
C SER A 99 7.51 -12.99 0.31
N LEU A 100 6.80 -11.86 0.17
CA LEU A 100 5.73 -11.51 1.09
C LEU A 100 4.48 -12.38 0.93
N ILE A 101 4.10 -12.74 -0.29
CA ILE A 101 2.89 -13.54 -0.56
C ILE A 101 3.02 -15.02 -0.15
N THR A 102 4.23 -15.52 0.08
CA THR A 102 4.46 -16.92 0.49
C THR A 102 4.37 -17.14 2.00
N GLU A 103 4.38 -16.10 2.81
CA GLU A 103 4.54 -16.19 4.27
C GLU A 103 3.23 -16.16 5.09
N PRO A 104 2.09 -15.60 4.63
CA PRO A 104 0.87 -15.55 5.43
C PRO A 104 0.38 -16.94 5.81
N LYS A 105 -0.05 -17.08 7.08
CA LYS A 105 -0.62 -18.31 7.65
C LYS A 105 -1.89 -17.95 8.41
N ASN A 106 -2.66 -18.95 8.80
CA ASN A 106 -3.87 -18.73 9.60
C ASN A 106 -3.57 -17.90 10.86
N GLY A 107 -4.24 -16.78 11.02
CA GLY A 107 -4.02 -15.82 12.10
C GLY A 107 -2.69 -15.05 12.07
N ILE A 108 -1.92 -15.14 10.96
CA ILE A 108 -0.62 -14.46 10.83
C ILE A 108 -0.56 -13.68 9.50
N GLY A 109 -0.49 -12.35 9.61
CA GLY A 109 -0.17 -11.45 8.50
C GLY A 109 1.33 -11.17 8.38
N VAL A 110 1.76 -10.69 7.22
CA VAL A 110 3.17 -10.38 6.94
C VAL A 110 3.31 -8.99 6.33
N ILE A 111 4.24 -8.22 6.87
CA ILE A 111 4.49 -6.85 6.38
C ILE A 111 5.98 -6.58 6.17
N PRO A 112 6.34 -5.72 5.19
CA PRO A 112 7.72 -5.29 5.02
C PRO A 112 8.04 -4.12 5.95
N ILE A 113 9.20 -4.17 6.60
CA ILE A 113 9.67 -3.13 7.50
C ILE A 113 11.11 -2.69 7.17
N LEU A 114 11.44 -1.45 7.52
CA LEU A 114 12.80 -0.92 7.47
C LEU A 114 13.19 -0.31 8.81
N PRO A 115 14.43 -0.52 9.29
CA PRO A 115 14.88 0.12 10.52
C PRO A 115 14.88 1.65 10.38
N VAL A 116 14.57 2.34 11.45
CA VAL A 116 14.69 3.80 11.52
C VAL A 116 16.16 4.19 11.61
N LYS A 117 16.68 4.90 10.61
CA LYS A 117 18.09 5.33 10.55
C LYS A 117 18.34 6.60 11.33
N ASP A 118 17.41 7.55 11.27
CA ASP A 118 17.53 8.86 11.92
C ASP A 118 17.25 8.78 13.42
N SER A 119 17.76 9.76 14.19
CA SER A 119 17.41 9.91 15.59
C SER A 119 15.95 10.31 15.75
N ILE A 120 15.24 9.67 16.68
CA ILE A 120 13.81 9.91 16.95
C ILE A 120 13.66 10.70 18.25
N ARG A 121 12.76 11.67 18.23
CA ARG A 121 12.38 12.42 19.41
C ARG A 121 10.85 12.47 19.55
N LYS A 122 10.35 12.27 20.75
CA LYS A 122 8.97 12.60 21.10
C LYS A 122 8.93 14.08 21.46
N VAL A 123 8.03 14.84 20.84
CA VAL A 123 7.88 16.29 21.06
C VAL A 123 6.55 16.56 21.74
N GLU A 124 6.59 17.31 22.85
CA GLU A 124 5.41 17.76 23.60
C GLU A 124 5.53 19.27 23.82
N GLY A 125 4.79 20.06 23.05
CA GLY A 125 4.92 21.51 23.01
C GLY A 125 6.31 21.95 22.55
N LYS A 126 7.05 22.67 23.40
CA LYS A 126 8.45 23.09 23.13
C LYS A 126 9.51 22.09 23.64
N ASN A 127 9.09 21.09 24.40
CA ASN A 127 9.99 20.10 24.97
C ASN A 127 10.12 18.87 24.07
N SER A 128 11.25 18.19 24.13
CA SER A 128 11.43 16.93 23.44
C SER A 128 12.31 15.97 24.23
N ILE A 129 12.00 14.69 24.15
CA ILE A 129 12.79 13.61 24.73
C ILE A 129 13.30 12.67 23.65
N HIS A 130 14.48 12.10 23.87
CA HIS A 130 15.05 11.08 23.00
C HIS A 130 14.22 9.80 23.09
N ILE A 131 13.97 9.17 21.94
CA ILE A 131 13.36 7.84 21.86
C ILE A 131 14.41 6.88 21.32
N ASP A 132 14.66 5.79 22.05
CA ASP A 132 15.51 4.71 21.56
C ASP A 132 14.86 4.10 20.30
N LYS A 133 15.62 4.10 19.21
CA LYS A 133 15.16 3.62 17.92
C LYS A 133 15.54 2.17 17.62
N SER A 134 16.22 1.48 18.50
CA SER A 134 16.77 0.13 18.26
C SER A 134 15.71 -0.88 17.83
N ASN A 135 14.47 -0.69 18.29
CA ASN A 135 13.32 -1.53 17.95
C ASN A 135 12.22 -0.76 17.20
N LEU A 136 12.55 0.37 16.58
CA LEU A 136 11.61 1.12 15.77
C LEU A 136 11.85 0.90 14.28
N PHE A 137 10.77 0.61 13.57
CA PHE A 137 10.80 0.33 12.15
C PHE A 137 9.75 1.15 11.41
N LYS A 138 10.07 1.53 10.18
CA LYS A 138 9.11 2.10 9.22
C LYS A 138 8.39 0.96 8.52
N VAL A 139 7.08 0.98 8.53
CA VAL A 139 6.24 -0.01 7.83
C VAL A 139 6.07 0.38 6.37
N GLN A 140 6.13 -0.62 5.50
CA GLN A 140 5.84 -0.46 4.08
C GLN A 140 4.64 -1.33 3.68
N THR A 141 4.27 -1.29 2.41
CA THR A 141 3.32 -2.18 1.76
C THR A 141 4.00 -2.88 0.57
N PRO A 142 3.50 -4.06 0.09
CA PRO A 142 2.22 -4.66 0.44
C PRO A 142 2.20 -5.28 1.83
N GLN A 143 1.04 -5.27 2.46
CA GLN A 143 0.74 -6.03 3.66
C GLN A 143 -0.07 -7.25 3.25
N CYS A 144 0.40 -8.44 3.60
CA CYS A 144 -0.09 -9.70 3.05
C CYS A 144 -0.78 -10.55 4.12
N PHE A 145 -1.94 -11.11 3.77
CA PHE A 145 -2.80 -11.86 4.68
C PHE A 145 -3.51 -13.00 3.95
N LEU A 146 -3.98 -14.00 4.69
CA LEU A 146 -5.04 -14.88 4.17
C LEU A 146 -6.33 -14.06 3.99
N SER A 147 -7.01 -14.26 2.86
CA SER A 147 -8.23 -13.50 2.52
C SER A 147 -9.36 -13.67 3.53
N THR A 148 -9.54 -14.87 4.06
CA THR A 148 -10.52 -15.17 5.11
C THR A 148 -10.28 -14.32 6.35
N ASP A 149 -9.06 -14.29 6.82
CA ASP A 149 -8.68 -13.67 8.09
C ASP A 149 -8.75 -12.13 8.00
N ILE A 150 -8.23 -11.55 6.91
CA ILE A 150 -8.29 -10.08 6.75
C ILE A 150 -9.71 -9.59 6.49
N LYS A 151 -10.54 -10.34 5.77
CA LYS A 151 -11.95 -10.00 5.58
C LYS A 151 -12.70 -10.00 6.92
N GLU A 152 -12.44 -10.98 7.78
CA GLU A 152 -12.99 -11.03 9.13
C GLU A 152 -12.56 -9.82 9.95
N ALA A 153 -11.27 -9.47 9.92
CA ALA A 153 -10.76 -8.28 10.60
C ALA A 153 -11.45 -6.98 10.11
N TYR A 154 -11.80 -6.89 8.85
CA TYR A 154 -12.52 -5.74 8.28
C TYR A 154 -14.04 -5.75 8.54
N THR A 155 -14.59 -6.73 9.27
CA THR A 155 -15.98 -6.66 9.77
C THR A 155 -16.13 -5.68 10.92
N GLN A 156 -15.05 -5.34 11.62
CA GLN A 156 -15.02 -4.37 12.72
C GLN A 156 -15.54 -2.99 12.28
N SER A 157 -15.99 -2.21 13.27
CA SER A 157 -16.24 -0.78 13.07
C SER A 157 -14.94 -0.02 12.86
N PHE A 158 -14.96 1.00 12.03
CA PHE A 158 -13.80 1.88 11.83
C PHE A 158 -13.36 2.54 13.14
N SER A 159 -12.05 2.60 13.35
CA SER A 159 -11.41 3.37 14.43
C SER A 159 -10.31 4.27 13.85
N ASP A 160 -10.16 5.48 14.40
CA ASP A 160 -9.06 6.39 14.03
C ASP A 160 -7.67 5.84 14.44
N THR A 161 -7.64 4.80 15.27
CA THR A 161 -6.38 4.09 15.61
C THR A 161 -5.90 3.17 14.50
N PHE A 162 -6.72 2.89 13.49
CA PHE A 162 -6.35 2.06 12.34
C PHE A 162 -5.51 2.86 11.34
N THR A 163 -4.20 2.74 11.46
CA THR A 163 -3.24 3.46 10.60
C THR A 163 -2.89 2.71 9.32
N ASP A 164 -2.99 1.38 9.34
CA ASP A 164 -2.71 0.47 8.22
C ASP A 164 -3.51 -0.83 8.36
N ASP A 165 -3.30 -1.80 7.45
CA ASP A 165 -4.04 -3.06 7.45
C ASP A 165 -3.57 -3.99 8.57
N ALA A 166 -2.30 -3.88 8.96
CA ALA A 166 -1.74 -4.62 10.08
C ALA A 166 -2.45 -4.24 11.40
N SER A 167 -2.64 -2.94 11.66
CA SER A 167 -3.33 -2.47 12.86
C SER A 167 -4.80 -2.92 12.93
N VAL A 168 -5.49 -3.01 11.79
CA VAL A 168 -6.84 -3.59 11.71
C VAL A 168 -6.81 -5.08 12.06
N PHE A 169 -5.84 -5.80 11.50
CA PHE A 169 -5.69 -7.23 11.71
C PHE A 169 -5.36 -7.58 13.16
N GLU A 170 -4.41 -6.87 13.77
CA GLU A 170 -4.01 -7.03 15.17
C GLU A 170 -5.17 -6.73 16.14
N SER A 171 -5.99 -5.71 15.85
CA SER A 171 -7.14 -5.38 16.69
C SER A 171 -8.22 -6.47 16.67
N ASN A 172 -8.22 -7.37 15.69
CA ASN A 172 -9.06 -8.56 15.61
C ASN A 172 -8.39 -9.82 16.20
N GLY A 173 -7.27 -9.67 16.89
CA GLY A 173 -6.54 -10.78 17.51
C GLY A 173 -5.54 -11.49 16.60
N GLY A 174 -5.33 -10.99 15.37
CA GLY A 174 -4.30 -11.49 14.48
C GLY A 174 -2.88 -11.12 14.95
N ARG A 175 -1.88 -11.80 14.41
CA ARG A 175 -0.46 -11.53 14.68
C ARG A 175 0.24 -11.09 13.39
N ILE A 176 1.24 -10.24 13.51
CA ILE A 176 2.04 -9.76 12.40
C ILE A 176 3.46 -10.29 12.51
N THR A 177 3.95 -10.88 11.43
CA THR A 177 5.37 -11.15 11.21
C THR A 177 5.93 -10.16 10.20
N THR A 178 7.25 -10.01 10.19
CA THR A 178 7.89 -8.98 9.39
C THR A 178 8.97 -9.56 8.48
N LEU A 179 9.10 -8.99 7.29
CA LEU A 179 10.24 -9.19 6.40
C LEU A 179 10.97 -7.86 6.20
N LEU A 180 12.27 -7.95 5.86
CA LEU A 180 13.02 -6.75 5.51
C LEU A 180 12.47 -6.16 4.20
N GLY A 181 12.05 -4.90 4.26
CA GLY A 181 11.59 -4.12 3.12
C GLY A 181 12.74 -3.61 2.24
N GLU A 182 12.40 -2.71 1.31
CA GLU A 182 13.36 -2.12 0.38
C GLU A 182 13.36 -0.60 0.49
N GLU A 183 14.54 0.01 0.59
CA GLU A 183 14.68 1.48 0.61
C GLU A 183 14.06 2.13 -0.64
N LYS A 184 14.17 1.46 -1.78
CA LYS A 184 13.56 1.91 -3.05
C LYS A 184 12.03 1.89 -3.04
N ASN A 185 11.40 1.07 -2.20
CA ASN A 185 9.94 0.97 -2.09
C ASN A 185 9.36 2.18 -1.31
N LEU A 186 9.78 3.37 -1.70
CA LEU A 186 9.32 4.62 -1.10
C LEU A 186 7.86 4.92 -1.50
N LYS A 187 7.15 5.61 -0.62
CA LYS A 187 5.80 6.13 -0.87
C LYS A 187 5.91 7.53 -1.44
N ILE A 188 5.47 7.74 -2.67
CA ILE A 188 5.48 9.07 -3.31
C ILE A 188 4.40 9.93 -2.65
N THR A 189 4.85 10.92 -1.84
CA THR A 189 3.99 11.85 -1.12
C THR A 189 4.34 13.31 -1.40
N THR A 190 5.57 13.58 -1.78
CA THR A 190 6.12 14.90 -2.08
C THR A 190 6.63 14.98 -3.52
N LYS A 191 6.96 16.19 -4.00
CA LYS A 191 7.62 16.39 -5.30
C LYS A 191 9.04 15.83 -5.29
N GLU A 192 9.70 15.88 -4.13
CA GLU A 192 11.02 15.34 -3.92
C GLU A 192 11.02 13.82 -4.05
N ASP A 193 10.01 13.13 -3.47
CA ASP A 193 9.85 11.68 -3.64
C ASP A 193 9.72 11.29 -5.11
N LEU A 194 9.00 12.10 -5.91
CA LEU A 194 8.82 11.87 -7.34
C LEU A 194 10.16 11.95 -8.07
N LYS A 195 10.97 12.99 -7.81
CA LYS A 195 12.32 13.15 -8.40
C LYS A 195 13.24 11.99 -8.02
N ILE A 196 13.17 11.56 -6.75
CA ILE A 196 13.95 10.39 -6.29
C ILE A 196 13.49 9.14 -7.05
N ALA A 197 12.19 8.94 -7.20
CA ALA A 197 11.64 7.79 -7.92
C ALA A 197 12.07 7.77 -9.40
N GLU A 198 12.19 8.93 -10.06
CA GLU A 198 12.63 9.05 -11.44
C GLU A 198 14.04 8.48 -11.68
N LEU A 199 14.92 8.55 -10.66
CA LEU A 199 16.28 8.01 -10.74
C LEU A 199 16.31 6.47 -10.82
N PHE A 200 15.26 5.80 -10.35
CA PHE A 200 15.17 4.34 -10.28
C PHE A 200 14.31 3.72 -11.37
N ILE A 201 13.55 4.52 -12.11
CA ILE A 201 12.80 4.04 -13.29
C ILE A 201 13.72 4.12 -14.53
N GLN A 202 13.96 2.99 -15.11
CA GLN A 202 14.68 2.85 -16.40
C GLN A 202 13.74 3.07 -17.58
#